data_8bb3996623a8da11a712337ebdd71e12
#
_entry.id   8bb3996623a8da11a712337ebdd71e12
#
_cell.length_a   1.000
_cell.length_b   1.000
_cell.length_c   1.000
_cell.angle_alpha   90.00
_cell.angle_beta   90.00
_cell.angle_gamma   90.00
#
_symmetry.space_group_name_H-M   'P 1'
#
loop_
_entity.id
_entity.type
_entity.pdbx_description
1 polymer ?
#
loop_
_entity_poly.entity_id
_entity_poly.type
_entity_poly.pdbx_seq_one_letter_code
_entity_poly.pdbx_strand_id
1 'polypeptide(L)'
;NLRLHAVLPLSRVLKTLEKEGKMSADLVQDVKAFIAANQTGPNASGNEMGAAETPKRIPYAARAELTANQCAKDLWNLMETKKTNLCVAADVATAAELIELADKLGPEICILKTHCDLYPDFDDSFGAKLLALAAKHDFMIFEDRKFADIGNTVVGQYGSGVHKIADWSHITNAHIVPGSGIIDGLKSVGLPKGRGLLLLAEMSSKG
;
A
#
# COMPACT_ATOMS: atom_id res chain seq x y z
N ASN A 1 10.84 7.32 4.78
CA ASN A 1 10.34 7.85 6.06
C ASN A 1 8.83 7.77 6.07
N LEU A 2 8.28 6.69 6.60
CA LEU A 2 6.85 6.58 6.94
C LEU A 2 6.59 7.51 8.13
N ARG A 3 5.80 8.57 7.93
CA ARG A 3 5.27 9.36 9.04
C ARG A 3 3.93 8.75 9.45
N LEU A 4 3.91 8.21 10.66
CA LEU A 4 2.68 7.75 11.31
C LEU A 4 1.89 8.99 11.74
N HIS A 5 0.70 9.19 11.18
CA HIS A 5 -0.24 10.21 11.67
C HIS A 5 -1.20 9.53 12.64
N ALA A 6 -0.94 9.64 13.93
CA ALA A 6 -1.90 9.21 14.94
C ALA A 6 -3.07 10.20 14.97
N VAL A 7 -4.29 9.71 14.86
CA VAL A 7 -5.52 10.52 14.99
C VAL A 7 -5.63 11.09 16.41
N LEU A 8 -5.09 10.37 17.41
CA LEU A 8 -4.98 10.81 18.80
C LEU A 8 -3.59 10.41 19.35
N PRO A 9 -2.80 11.35 19.88
CA PRO A 9 -1.58 11.01 20.60
C PRO A 9 -1.89 10.12 21.81
N LEU A 10 -1.10 9.07 22.03
CA LEU A 10 -1.29 8.14 23.14
C LEU A 10 -1.33 8.86 24.52
N SER A 11 -0.54 9.93 24.66
CA SER A 11 -0.58 10.79 25.87
C SER A 11 -1.94 11.41 26.14
N ARG A 12 -2.71 11.72 25.09
CA ARG A 12 -4.07 12.25 25.20
C ARG A 12 -5.07 11.17 25.59
N VAL A 13 -4.91 9.97 25.04
CA VAL A 13 -5.71 8.79 25.43
C VAL A 13 -5.49 8.47 26.90
N LEU A 14 -4.24 8.40 27.38
CA LEU A 14 -3.92 8.14 28.78
C LEU A 14 -4.54 9.17 29.73
N LYS A 15 -4.42 10.47 29.43
CA LYS A 15 -5.05 11.54 30.22
C LYS A 15 -6.57 11.40 30.29
N THR A 16 -7.21 11.00 29.20
CA THR A 16 -8.66 10.82 29.17
C THR A 16 -9.08 9.60 30.00
N LEU A 17 -8.38 8.48 29.88
CA LEU A 17 -8.66 7.26 30.65
C LEU A 17 -8.47 7.46 32.15
N GLU A 18 -7.46 8.23 32.55
CA GLU A 18 -7.22 8.63 33.95
C GLU A 18 -8.36 9.50 34.45
N LYS A 19 -8.76 10.54 33.71
CA LYS A 19 -9.85 11.45 34.07
C LYS A 19 -11.19 10.73 34.19
N GLU A 20 -11.45 9.75 33.33
CA GLU A 20 -12.70 8.95 33.33
C GLU A 20 -12.66 7.80 34.36
N GLY A 21 -11.61 7.71 35.19
CA GLY A 21 -11.46 6.64 36.18
C GLY A 21 -11.33 5.23 35.58
N LYS A 22 -10.97 5.12 34.30
CA LYS A 22 -10.79 3.86 33.59
C LYS A 22 -9.37 3.30 33.76
N MET A 23 -8.45 4.11 34.26
CA MET A 23 -7.05 3.75 34.50
C MET A 23 -6.55 4.47 35.75
N SER A 24 -5.81 3.76 36.65
CA SER A 24 -5.22 4.38 37.83
C SER A 24 -4.04 5.29 37.47
N ALA A 25 -3.75 6.28 38.30
CA ALA A 25 -2.62 7.18 38.11
C ALA A 25 -1.28 6.43 38.05
N ASP A 26 -1.10 5.41 38.87
CA ASP A 26 0.11 4.58 38.88
C ASP A 26 0.29 3.85 37.55
N LEU A 27 -0.77 3.22 37.04
CA LEU A 27 -0.73 2.53 35.76
C LEU A 27 -0.45 3.51 34.59
N VAL A 28 -0.98 4.73 34.66
CA VAL A 28 -0.68 5.78 33.69
C VAL A 28 0.81 6.16 33.71
N GLN A 29 1.41 6.22 34.88
CA GLN A 29 2.84 6.49 35.03
C GLN A 29 3.70 5.32 34.52
N ASP A 30 3.32 4.09 34.81
CA ASP A 30 4.01 2.91 34.29
C ASP A 30 4.01 2.85 32.78
N VAL A 31 2.86 3.12 32.17
CA VAL A 31 2.74 3.17 30.70
C VAL A 31 3.59 4.30 30.11
N LYS A 32 3.62 5.48 30.73
CA LYS A 32 4.49 6.58 30.28
C LYS A 32 5.97 6.22 30.39
N ALA A 33 6.39 5.59 31.51
CA ALA A 33 7.76 5.14 31.72
C ALA A 33 8.15 4.08 30.67
N PHE A 34 7.28 3.11 30.41
CA PHE A 34 7.49 2.11 29.37
C PHE A 34 7.66 2.74 27.98
N ILE A 35 6.79 3.68 27.60
CA ILE A 35 6.88 4.39 26.33
C ILE A 35 8.21 5.13 26.23
N ALA A 36 8.60 5.88 27.29
CA ALA A 36 9.87 6.63 27.30
C ALA A 36 11.10 5.73 27.15
N ALA A 37 11.07 4.55 27.80
CA ALA A 37 12.16 3.57 27.74
C ALA A 37 12.28 2.83 26.40
N ASN A 38 11.17 2.76 25.62
CA ASN A 38 11.09 1.97 24.39
C ASN A 38 10.89 2.84 23.12
N GLN A 39 11.01 4.15 23.22
CA GLN A 39 10.97 5.03 22.04
C GLN A 39 12.24 4.86 21.20
N THR A 40 12.06 4.47 19.94
CA THR A 40 13.15 4.28 18.97
C THR A 40 13.24 5.41 17.92
N GLY A 41 12.59 6.54 18.15
CA GLY A 41 12.54 7.67 17.22
C GLY A 41 13.48 8.83 17.59
N PRO A 42 13.71 9.79 16.71
CA PRO A 42 14.58 10.93 16.91
C PRO A 42 14.17 11.87 18.08
N ASN A 43 13.05 11.64 18.74
CA ASN A 43 12.54 12.41 19.88
C ASN A 43 12.55 11.62 21.20
N ALA A 44 13.50 10.68 21.40
CA ALA A 44 13.65 9.92 22.65
C ALA A 44 14.01 10.79 23.88
N SER A 45 14.28 12.06 23.72
CA SER A 45 14.51 13.03 24.79
C SER A 45 13.29 13.94 24.95
N GLY A 46 12.32 13.50 25.72
CA GLY A 46 11.17 14.15 26.38
C GLY A 46 10.83 15.65 26.19
N ASN A 47 11.17 16.26 25.08
CA ASN A 47 10.73 17.61 24.76
C ASN A 47 9.31 17.58 24.17
N GLU A 48 8.43 18.35 24.79
CA GLU A 48 7.13 18.69 24.23
C GLU A 48 7.28 19.03 22.74
N MET A 49 6.58 18.29 21.88
CA MET A 49 6.51 18.66 20.48
C MET A 49 5.85 20.02 20.39
N GLY A 50 6.65 21.07 20.21
CA GLY A 50 6.18 22.32 19.66
C GLY A 50 5.35 22.00 18.42
N ALA A 51 4.26 22.72 18.18
CA ALA A 51 3.36 22.50 17.07
C ALA A 51 4.16 22.17 15.81
N ALA A 52 4.23 20.88 15.45
CA ALA A 52 4.98 20.44 14.29
C ALA A 52 4.37 21.18 13.10
N GLU A 53 5.17 22.01 12.45
CA GLU A 53 4.77 22.60 11.17
C GLU A 53 4.22 21.49 10.32
N THR A 54 2.98 21.65 9.85
CA THR A 54 2.36 20.69 8.92
C THR A 54 3.32 20.52 7.76
N PRO A 55 3.85 19.32 7.51
CA PRO A 55 4.87 19.15 6.50
C PRO A 55 4.34 19.67 5.18
N LYS A 56 5.08 20.62 4.59
CA LYS A 56 4.74 21.24 3.33
C LYS A 56 4.45 20.15 2.32
N ARG A 57 3.23 20.09 1.78
CA ARG A 57 2.86 19.09 0.77
C ARG A 57 3.77 19.25 -0.44
N ILE A 58 4.56 18.21 -0.73
CA ILE A 58 5.41 18.18 -1.92
C ILE A 58 4.51 17.79 -3.11
N PRO A 59 4.47 18.57 -4.20
CA PRO A 59 3.75 18.22 -5.42
C PRO A 59 4.15 16.86 -5.99
N TYR A 60 3.28 16.19 -6.72
CA TYR A 60 3.55 14.86 -7.27
C TYR A 60 4.76 14.84 -8.19
N ALA A 61 4.93 15.84 -9.06
CA ALA A 61 6.11 15.99 -9.91
C ALA A 61 7.41 16.02 -9.09
N ALA A 62 7.46 16.79 -7.99
CA ALA A 62 8.63 16.85 -7.13
C ALA A 62 8.88 15.52 -6.38
N ARG A 63 7.82 14.75 -6.05
CA ARG A 63 7.96 13.40 -5.48
C ARG A 63 8.55 12.41 -6.48
N ALA A 64 8.19 12.53 -7.76
CA ALA A 64 8.75 11.72 -8.82
C ALA A 64 10.27 11.87 -8.92
N GLU A 65 10.80 13.09 -8.70
CA GLU A 65 12.24 13.34 -8.71
C GLU A 65 12.96 12.80 -7.45
N LEU A 66 12.25 12.67 -6.34
CA LEU A 66 12.82 12.19 -5.06
C LEU A 66 12.84 10.67 -4.91
N THR A 67 12.16 9.92 -5.78
CA THR A 67 12.09 8.47 -5.69
C THR A 67 13.08 7.78 -6.63
N ALA A 68 13.75 6.74 -6.12
CA ALA A 68 14.57 5.85 -6.94
C ALA A 68 13.75 4.70 -7.57
N ASN A 69 12.51 4.48 -7.13
CA ASN A 69 11.66 3.42 -7.64
C ASN A 69 10.93 3.88 -8.90
N GLN A 70 11.19 3.21 -10.04
CA GLN A 70 10.63 3.61 -11.33
C GLN A 70 9.09 3.52 -11.34
N CYS A 71 8.49 2.46 -10.81
CA CYS A 71 7.04 2.33 -10.74
C CYS A 71 6.39 3.47 -9.93
N ALA A 72 7.02 3.90 -8.82
CA ALA A 72 6.55 5.04 -8.03
C ALA A 72 6.72 6.35 -8.80
N LYS A 73 7.81 6.52 -9.55
CA LYS A 73 8.04 7.68 -10.42
C LYS A 73 6.95 7.79 -11.48
N ASP A 74 6.66 6.68 -12.16
CA ASP A 74 5.64 6.61 -13.20
C ASP A 74 4.25 6.95 -12.64
N LEU A 75 3.92 6.44 -11.44
CA LEU A 75 2.65 6.76 -10.78
C LEU A 75 2.54 8.25 -10.42
N TRP A 76 3.60 8.86 -9.86
CA TRP A 76 3.58 10.30 -9.55
C TRP A 76 3.40 11.16 -10.81
N ASN A 77 4.07 10.81 -11.89
CA ASN A 77 3.95 11.51 -13.17
C ASN A 77 2.55 11.33 -13.77
N LEU A 78 1.99 10.14 -13.68
CA LEU A 78 0.64 9.83 -14.12
C LEU A 78 -0.40 10.67 -13.37
N MET A 79 -0.30 10.75 -12.05
CA MET A 79 -1.17 11.59 -11.22
C MET A 79 -1.07 13.07 -11.60
N GLU A 80 0.14 13.54 -11.92
CA GLU A 80 0.34 14.93 -12.37
C GLU A 80 -0.26 15.17 -13.75
N THR A 81 -0.09 14.25 -14.68
CA THR A 81 -0.60 14.35 -16.05
C THR A 81 -2.12 14.30 -16.10
N LYS A 82 -2.73 13.33 -15.42
CA LYS A 82 -4.19 13.15 -15.41
C LYS A 82 -4.91 14.09 -14.43
N LYS A 83 -4.16 14.82 -13.59
CA LYS A 83 -4.73 15.70 -12.54
C LYS A 83 -5.67 14.98 -11.58
N THR A 84 -5.41 13.70 -11.33
CA THR A 84 -6.19 12.85 -10.43
C THR A 84 -5.26 11.94 -9.62
N ASN A 85 -5.72 11.51 -8.45
CA ASN A 85 -5.07 10.49 -7.63
C ASN A 85 -6.05 9.35 -7.31
N LEU A 86 -7.09 9.21 -8.12
CA LEU A 86 -8.16 8.25 -7.89
C LEU A 86 -7.67 6.83 -8.16
N CYS A 87 -7.89 5.96 -7.17
CA CYS A 87 -7.74 4.51 -7.28
C CYS A 87 -9.12 3.87 -7.08
N VAL A 88 -9.58 3.08 -8.05
CA VAL A 88 -10.84 2.35 -7.94
C VAL A 88 -10.59 0.92 -7.52
N ALA A 89 -11.25 0.47 -6.46
CA ALA A 89 -11.34 -0.93 -6.08
C ALA A 89 -12.45 -1.59 -6.90
N ALA A 90 -12.07 -2.38 -7.89
CA ALA A 90 -13.00 -3.03 -8.81
C ALA A 90 -13.40 -4.41 -8.26
N ASP A 91 -14.19 -4.40 -7.19
CA ASP A 91 -14.66 -5.61 -6.50
C ASP A 91 -15.94 -6.15 -7.22
N VAL A 92 -15.76 -6.54 -8.48
CA VAL A 92 -16.80 -7.13 -9.34
C VAL A 92 -16.75 -8.65 -9.32
N ALA A 93 -17.80 -9.30 -9.81
CA ALA A 93 -17.94 -10.75 -9.70
C ALA A 93 -17.21 -11.54 -10.79
N THR A 94 -16.93 -10.91 -11.94
CA THR A 94 -16.34 -11.59 -13.11
C THR A 94 -15.22 -10.77 -13.76
N ALA A 95 -14.31 -11.44 -14.45
CA ALA A 95 -13.28 -10.80 -15.26
C ALA A 95 -13.90 -9.96 -16.40
N ALA A 96 -14.98 -10.44 -17.01
CA ALA A 96 -15.69 -9.72 -18.05
C ALA A 96 -16.22 -8.36 -17.54
N GLU A 97 -16.89 -8.35 -16.38
CA GLU A 97 -17.36 -7.10 -15.75
C GLU A 97 -16.20 -6.16 -15.42
N LEU A 98 -15.05 -6.70 -14.97
CA LEU A 98 -13.87 -5.89 -14.71
C LEU A 98 -13.37 -5.18 -15.96
N ILE A 99 -13.26 -5.91 -17.08
CA ILE A 99 -12.79 -5.35 -18.35
C ILE A 99 -13.71 -4.23 -18.83
N GLU A 100 -15.03 -4.40 -18.74
CA GLU A 100 -15.99 -3.34 -19.06
C GLU A 100 -15.85 -2.12 -18.15
N LEU A 101 -15.71 -2.36 -16.83
CA LEU A 101 -15.51 -1.30 -15.86
C LEU A 101 -14.20 -0.54 -16.09
N ALA A 102 -13.11 -1.25 -16.40
CA ALA A 102 -11.82 -0.68 -16.71
C ALA A 102 -11.86 0.23 -17.95
N ASP A 103 -12.60 -0.15 -19.00
CA ASP A 103 -12.76 0.68 -20.20
C ASP A 103 -13.57 1.95 -19.91
N LYS A 104 -14.60 1.86 -19.07
CA LYS A 104 -15.44 3.00 -18.69
C LYS A 104 -14.75 3.99 -17.77
N LEU A 105 -14.02 3.50 -16.76
CA LEU A 105 -13.41 4.34 -15.72
C LEU A 105 -11.96 4.71 -16.00
N GLY A 106 -11.31 3.98 -16.90
CA GLY A 106 -9.90 4.18 -17.24
C GLY A 106 -9.49 5.64 -17.47
N PRO A 107 -10.26 6.46 -18.20
CA PRO A 107 -9.93 7.87 -18.42
C PRO A 107 -9.78 8.70 -17.12
N GLU A 108 -10.51 8.34 -16.05
CA GLU A 108 -10.65 9.15 -14.83
C GLU A 108 -9.73 8.71 -13.68
N ILE A 109 -9.09 7.55 -13.79
CA ILE A 109 -8.35 6.91 -12.70
C ILE A 109 -6.85 6.84 -12.98
N CYS A 110 -6.04 6.82 -11.90
CA CYS A 110 -4.61 6.49 -11.96
C CYS A 110 -4.37 5.00 -11.74
N ILE A 111 -5.16 4.36 -10.89
CA ILE A 111 -4.99 2.96 -10.52
C ILE A 111 -6.33 2.25 -10.56
N LEU A 112 -6.33 1.05 -11.16
CA LEU A 112 -7.40 0.07 -11.02
C LEU A 112 -6.91 -1.06 -10.11
N LYS A 113 -7.55 -1.24 -8.96
CA LYS A 113 -7.26 -2.34 -8.03
C LYS A 113 -8.12 -3.56 -8.37
N THR A 114 -7.50 -4.72 -8.46
CA THR A 114 -8.10 -5.98 -8.84
C THR A 114 -7.90 -7.07 -7.80
N HIS A 115 -8.70 -8.13 -7.87
CA HIS A 115 -8.59 -9.38 -7.12
C HIS A 115 -8.82 -10.53 -8.10
N CYS A 116 -7.78 -10.92 -8.85
CA CYS A 116 -7.90 -11.89 -9.94
C CYS A 116 -8.32 -13.30 -9.48
N ASP A 117 -8.07 -13.62 -8.22
CA ASP A 117 -8.46 -14.89 -7.60
C ASP A 117 -9.96 -15.00 -7.29
N LEU A 118 -10.73 -13.92 -7.45
CA LEU A 118 -12.18 -13.92 -7.30
C LEU A 118 -12.94 -14.19 -8.60
N TYR A 119 -12.27 -14.16 -9.77
CA TYR A 119 -12.97 -14.25 -11.06
C TYR A 119 -13.07 -15.68 -11.54
N PRO A 120 -14.28 -16.29 -11.57
CA PRO A 120 -14.48 -17.67 -12.03
C PRO A 120 -14.23 -17.83 -13.54
N ASP A 121 -14.29 -16.74 -14.30
CA ASP A 121 -14.04 -16.64 -15.73
C ASP A 121 -12.63 -16.14 -16.07
N PHE A 122 -11.69 -16.15 -15.10
CA PHE A 122 -10.30 -15.80 -15.35
C PHE A 122 -9.68 -16.75 -16.39
N ASP A 123 -9.06 -16.19 -17.42
CA ASP A 123 -8.34 -16.92 -18.44
C ASP A 123 -6.95 -16.30 -18.74
N ASP A 124 -6.14 -16.99 -19.54
CA ASP A 124 -4.79 -16.52 -19.91
C ASP A 124 -4.80 -15.20 -20.71
N SER A 125 -5.94 -14.79 -21.27
CA SER A 125 -6.08 -13.54 -22.04
C SER A 125 -6.37 -12.33 -21.14
N PHE A 126 -6.78 -12.54 -19.90
CA PHE A 126 -7.17 -11.48 -18.97
C PHE A 126 -6.11 -10.39 -18.82
N GLY A 127 -4.87 -10.80 -18.52
CA GLY A 127 -3.78 -9.86 -18.32
C GLY A 127 -3.49 -9.00 -19.55
N ALA A 128 -3.51 -9.61 -20.75
CA ALA A 128 -3.28 -8.90 -22.00
C ALA A 128 -4.41 -7.89 -22.31
N LYS A 129 -5.67 -8.29 -22.08
CA LYS A 129 -6.83 -7.39 -22.24
C LYS A 129 -6.75 -6.20 -21.31
N LEU A 130 -6.43 -6.44 -20.03
CA LEU A 130 -6.35 -5.37 -19.04
C LEU A 130 -5.17 -4.43 -19.29
N LEU A 131 -4.02 -4.96 -19.71
CA LEU A 131 -2.86 -4.13 -20.11
C LEU A 131 -3.18 -3.26 -21.32
N ALA A 132 -3.93 -3.77 -22.31
CA ALA A 132 -4.35 -2.98 -23.46
C ALA A 132 -5.22 -1.78 -23.05
N LEU A 133 -6.13 -1.98 -22.09
CA LEU A 133 -6.96 -0.89 -21.53
C LEU A 133 -6.13 0.07 -20.67
N ALA A 134 -5.19 -0.44 -19.88
CA ALA A 134 -4.27 0.37 -19.10
C ALA A 134 -3.44 1.30 -20.00
N ALA A 135 -2.95 0.79 -21.14
CA ALA A 135 -2.23 1.58 -22.13
C ALA A 135 -3.15 2.56 -22.88
N LYS A 136 -4.38 2.15 -23.22
CA LYS A 136 -5.37 2.99 -23.91
C LYS A 136 -5.77 4.22 -23.10
N HIS A 137 -5.97 4.04 -21.81
CA HIS A 137 -6.54 5.06 -20.91
C HIS A 137 -5.52 5.66 -19.94
N ASP A 138 -4.28 5.20 -20.00
CA ASP A 138 -3.19 5.65 -19.14
C ASP A 138 -3.53 5.49 -17.64
N PHE A 139 -3.60 4.24 -17.17
CA PHE A 139 -3.71 3.91 -15.76
C PHE A 139 -2.82 2.72 -15.38
N MET A 140 -2.52 2.58 -14.10
CA MET A 140 -1.76 1.44 -13.57
C MET A 140 -2.70 0.39 -12.97
N ILE A 141 -2.28 -0.86 -13.04
CA ILE A 141 -3.01 -2.00 -12.47
C ILE A 141 -2.36 -2.37 -11.14
N PHE A 142 -3.16 -2.46 -10.09
CA PHE A 142 -2.76 -2.95 -8.78
C PHE A 142 -3.50 -4.25 -8.44
N GLU A 143 -2.82 -5.38 -8.49
CA GLU A 143 -3.38 -6.65 -8.01
C GLU A 143 -3.18 -6.74 -6.49
N ASP A 144 -4.27 -6.64 -5.76
CA ASP A 144 -4.32 -6.66 -4.28
C ASP A 144 -4.27 -8.11 -3.75
N ARG A 145 -3.18 -8.82 -4.08
CA ARG A 145 -3.00 -10.26 -3.82
C ARG A 145 -2.70 -10.56 -2.35
N LYS A 146 -2.10 -9.61 -1.65
CA LYS A 146 -1.68 -9.76 -0.24
C LYS A 146 -0.85 -11.03 -0.02
N PHE A 147 0.25 -11.16 -0.75
CA PHE A 147 1.16 -12.30 -0.59
C PHE A 147 1.59 -12.45 0.87
N ALA A 148 1.57 -13.68 1.38
CA ALA A 148 1.84 -13.97 2.80
C ALA A 148 2.61 -15.28 3.01
N ASP A 149 3.29 -15.80 1.98
CA ASP A 149 4.04 -17.04 2.04
C ASP A 149 5.55 -16.77 2.07
N ILE A 150 6.36 -17.81 2.28
CA ILE A 150 7.82 -17.71 2.29
C ILE A 150 8.39 -17.40 0.91
N GLY A 151 9.61 -16.84 0.88
CA GLY A 151 10.23 -16.27 -0.32
C GLY A 151 10.19 -17.15 -1.57
N ASN A 152 10.52 -18.45 -1.46
CA ASN A 152 10.51 -19.36 -2.61
C ASN A 152 9.10 -19.62 -3.15
N THR A 153 8.10 -19.72 -2.27
CA THR A 153 6.69 -19.97 -2.68
C THR A 153 6.11 -18.75 -3.39
N VAL A 154 6.38 -17.53 -2.90
CA VAL A 154 5.86 -16.31 -3.54
C VAL A 154 6.45 -16.05 -4.91
N VAL A 155 7.68 -16.50 -5.19
CA VAL A 155 8.28 -16.47 -6.53
C VAL A 155 7.38 -17.22 -7.52
N GLY A 156 6.96 -18.42 -7.16
CA GLY A 156 6.03 -19.22 -7.98
C GLY A 156 4.64 -18.57 -8.09
N GLN A 157 4.07 -18.16 -6.96
CA GLN A 157 2.74 -17.53 -6.93
C GLN A 157 2.67 -16.26 -7.77
N TYR A 158 3.74 -15.45 -7.77
CA TYR A 158 3.78 -14.17 -8.47
C TYR A 158 4.14 -14.32 -9.96
N GLY A 159 5.14 -15.17 -10.28
CA GLY A 159 5.71 -15.26 -11.62
C GLY A 159 5.10 -16.33 -12.51
N SER A 160 4.97 -17.56 -12.00
CA SER A 160 4.61 -18.75 -12.81
C SER A 160 3.29 -19.41 -12.40
N GLY A 161 2.64 -18.92 -11.35
CA GLY A 161 1.33 -19.45 -10.92
C GLY A 161 0.23 -19.21 -11.95
N VAL A 162 -0.95 -19.76 -11.70
CA VAL A 162 -2.10 -19.70 -12.62
C VAL A 162 -2.39 -18.28 -13.12
N HIS A 163 -2.26 -17.29 -12.25
CA HIS A 163 -2.60 -15.90 -12.59
C HIS A 163 -1.47 -15.10 -13.22
N LYS A 164 -0.21 -15.58 -13.18
CA LYS A 164 0.97 -14.91 -13.76
C LYS A 164 1.00 -13.40 -13.48
N ILE A 165 0.72 -13.02 -12.24
CA ILE A 165 0.43 -11.64 -11.81
C ILE A 165 1.54 -10.66 -12.23
N ALA A 166 2.81 -11.08 -12.16
CA ALA A 166 3.95 -10.26 -12.52
C ALA A 166 3.95 -9.84 -14.01
N ASP A 167 3.24 -10.56 -14.87
CA ASP A 167 3.23 -10.28 -16.31
C ASP A 167 2.32 -9.10 -16.67
N TRP A 168 1.27 -8.86 -15.88
CA TRP A 168 0.28 -7.85 -16.21
C TRP A 168 0.05 -6.79 -15.12
N SER A 169 0.28 -7.08 -13.85
CA SER A 169 0.08 -6.11 -12.79
C SER A 169 1.29 -5.19 -12.61
N HIS A 170 1.07 -3.88 -12.55
CA HIS A 170 2.14 -2.89 -12.29
C HIS A 170 2.54 -2.87 -10.83
N ILE A 171 1.59 -3.07 -9.92
CA ILE A 171 1.76 -3.02 -8.48
C ILE A 171 1.13 -4.24 -7.85
N THR A 172 1.77 -4.82 -6.86
CA THR A 172 1.18 -5.82 -5.97
C THR A 172 1.51 -5.52 -4.52
N ASN A 173 1.00 -6.31 -3.58
CA ASN A 173 1.27 -6.12 -2.17
C ASN A 173 1.59 -7.42 -1.43
N ALA A 174 2.19 -7.27 -0.25
CA ALA A 174 2.57 -8.39 0.60
C ALA A 174 2.51 -8.03 2.09
N HIS A 175 2.24 -9.05 2.90
CA HIS A 175 2.45 -9.01 4.34
C HIS A 175 3.95 -9.14 4.67
N ILE A 176 4.37 -8.51 5.77
CA ILE A 176 5.75 -8.62 6.28
C ILE A 176 5.91 -9.76 7.31
N VAL A 177 4.81 -10.41 7.70
CA VAL A 177 4.80 -11.50 8.69
C VAL A 177 5.76 -12.64 8.37
N PRO A 178 5.94 -13.06 7.08
CA PRO A 178 6.90 -14.11 6.75
C PRO A 178 8.38 -13.70 6.86
N GLY A 179 8.66 -12.43 7.18
CA GLY A 179 10.03 -11.88 7.23
C GLY A 179 10.52 -11.31 5.90
N SER A 180 11.80 -10.91 5.84
CA SER A 180 12.37 -10.23 4.65
C SER A 180 12.43 -11.11 3.41
N GLY A 181 12.47 -12.42 3.56
CA GLY A 181 12.56 -13.37 2.43
C GLY A 181 11.40 -13.26 1.44
N ILE A 182 10.18 -12.86 1.88
CA ILE A 182 9.05 -12.61 0.98
C ILE A 182 9.34 -11.42 0.05
N ILE A 183 9.96 -10.37 0.59
CA ILE A 183 10.30 -9.17 -0.19
C ILE A 183 11.35 -9.51 -1.24
N ASP A 184 12.37 -10.26 -0.87
CA ASP A 184 13.45 -10.68 -1.79
C ASP A 184 12.88 -11.59 -2.90
N GLY A 185 12.00 -12.53 -2.55
CA GLY A 185 11.32 -13.39 -3.52
C GLY A 185 10.49 -12.59 -4.52
N LEU A 186 9.64 -11.67 -4.07
CA LEU A 186 8.81 -10.83 -4.94
C LEU A 186 9.67 -9.88 -5.80
N LYS A 187 10.73 -9.29 -5.23
CA LYS A 187 11.67 -8.45 -5.95
C LYS A 187 12.38 -9.20 -7.08
N SER A 188 12.79 -10.45 -6.85
CA SER A 188 13.49 -11.23 -7.86
C SER A 188 12.67 -11.42 -9.15
N VAL A 189 11.34 -11.45 -9.03
CA VAL A 189 10.41 -11.55 -10.16
C VAL A 189 9.99 -10.18 -10.68
N GLY A 190 9.65 -9.26 -9.79
CA GLY A 190 9.00 -8.00 -10.15
C GLY A 190 9.96 -6.90 -10.62
N LEU A 191 11.16 -6.75 -10.01
CA LEU A 191 12.08 -5.68 -10.37
C LEU A 191 12.54 -5.73 -11.83
N PRO A 192 12.89 -6.90 -12.41
CA PRO A 192 13.25 -6.98 -13.83
C PRO A 192 12.13 -6.55 -14.77
N LYS A 193 10.89 -6.53 -14.29
CA LYS A 193 9.68 -6.12 -15.03
C LYS A 193 9.22 -4.71 -14.66
N GLY A 194 9.97 -3.97 -13.85
CA GLY A 194 9.61 -2.61 -13.41
C GLY A 194 8.41 -2.55 -12.48
N ARG A 195 8.12 -3.62 -11.73
CA ARG A 195 6.93 -3.70 -10.85
C ARG A 195 7.16 -3.04 -9.50
N GLY A 196 6.08 -2.48 -8.94
CA GLY A 196 6.03 -1.91 -7.59
C GLY A 196 5.50 -2.91 -6.56
N LEU A 197 5.99 -2.79 -5.32
CA LEU A 197 5.54 -3.60 -4.19
C LEU A 197 5.10 -2.69 -3.04
N LEU A 198 3.87 -2.88 -2.56
CA LEU A 198 3.34 -2.26 -1.35
C LEU A 198 3.45 -3.24 -0.18
N LEU A 199 3.96 -2.78 0.95
CA LEU A 199 3.99 -3.56 2.19
C LEU A 199 2.81 -3.18 3.07
N LEU A 200 2.08 -4.19 3.55
CA LEU A 200 0.93 -4.00 4.42
C LEU A 200 1.41 -3.69 5.83
N ALA A 201 1.12 -2.49 6.31
CA ALA A 201 1.37 -2.08 7.69
C ALA A 201 0.14 -2.35 8.59
N GLU A 202 -1.07 -2.16 8.03
CA GLU A 202 -2.35 -2.32 8.73
C GLU A 202 -3.43 -2.74 7.71
N MET A 203 -4.40 -3.50 8.16
CA MET A 203 -5.56 -3.89 7.35
C MET A 203 -6.83 -3.24 7.89
N SER A 204 -7.85 -3.10 7.03
CA SER A 204 -9.16 -2.53 7.38
C SER A 204 -10.06 -3.49 8.16
N SER A 205 -9.61 -4.72 8.44
CA SER A 205 -10.35 -5.70 9.23
C SER A 205 -10.50 -5.24 10.69
N LYS A 206 -11.65 -5.58 11.29
CA LYS A 206 -11.83 -5.44 12.74
C LYS A 206 -11.05 -6.59 13.42
N GLY A 207 -10.02 -6.27 14.18
CA GLY A 207 -9.20 -7.24 14.88
C GLY A 207 -8.15 -6.59 15.74
#